data_5f05864207b9a13ea499652fb17dc409
#
_entry.id   5f05864207b9a13ea499652fb17dc409
#
_cell.length_a   1.000
_cell.length_b   1.000
_cell.length_c   1.000
_cell.angle_alpha   90.00
_cell.angle_beta   90.00
_cell.angle_gamma   90.00
#
_symmetry.space_group_name_H-M   'P 1'
#
loop_
_entity.id
_entity.type
_entity.pdbx_description
1 polymer ?
#
loop_
_entity_poly.entity_id
_entity_poly.type
_entity_poly.pdbx_seq_one_letter_code
_entity_poly.pdbx_strand_id
1 'polypeptide(L)' 'MDCLGCLLVTEKPVTLRDGRVVCNECECWRLECEARHAMTLRDKAEYLEGIKRKRGEAAYHLLRNEMLAMKKGK' A
#
# COMPACT_ATOMS: atom_id res chain seq x y z
N MET A 1 9.21 5.95 -18.44
CA MET A 1 7.79 6.07 -18.15
C MET A 1 7.60 6.89 -16.89
N ASP A 2 6.63 7.78 -16.86
CA ASP A 2 6.45 8.66 -15.72
C ASP A 2 5.66 7.98 -14.59
N CYS A 3 6.12 8.20 -13.35
CA CYS A 3 5.39 7.74 -12.18
C CYS A 3 4.25 8.71 -11.86
N LEU A 4 3.03 8.22 -11.84
CA LEU A 4 1.86 9.06 -11.55
C LEU A 4 1.84 9.56 -10.09
N GLY A 5 2.50 8.84 -9.18
CA GLY A 5 2.55 9.24 -7.78
C GLY A 5 3.63 10.26 -7.46
N CYS A 6 4.82 10.08 -8.06
CA CYS A 6 5.98 10.92 -7.78
C CYS A 6 6.21 12.01 -8.83
N LEU A 7 5.58 11.87 -9.98
CA LEU A 7 5.77 12.75 -11.16
C LEU A 7 7.21 12.72 -11.68
N LEU A 8 7.93 11.62 -11.43
CA LEU A 8 9.30 11.41 -11.87
C LEU A 8 9.35 10.28 -12.90
N VAL A 9 10.31 10.37 -13.82
CA VAL A 9 10.54 9.30 -14.79
C VAL A 9 11.13 8.09 -14.08
N THR A 10 10.61 6.91 -14.35
CA THR A 10 11.12 5.66 -13.77
C THR A 10 11.49 4.66 -14.85
N GLU A 11 12.58 3.93 -14.62
CA GLU A 11 13.02 2.85 -15.48
C GLU A 11 12.41 1.51 -15.08
N LYS A 12 11.84 1.44 -13.88
CA LYS A 12 11.24 0.22 -13.32
C LYS A 12 9.78 0.49 -12.91
N PRO A 13 8.91 0.70 -13.90
CA PRO A 13 7.50 0.97 -13.59
C PRO A 13 6.81 -0.28 -13.04
N VAL A 14 5.89 -0.06 -12.11
CA VAL A 14 5.02 -1.11 -11.59
C VAL A 14 3.57 -0.66 -11.73
N THR A 15 2.67 -1.60 -11.93
CA THR A 15 1.26 -1.30 -12.07
C THR A 15 0.55 -1.61 -10.76
N LEU A 16 -0.14 -0.60 -10.22
CA LEU A 16 -0.97 -0.77 -9.05
C LEU A 16 -2.22 -1.58 -9.40
N ARG A 17 -2.89 -2.13 -8.39
CA ARG A 17 -4.09 -2.94 -8.61
C ARG A 17 -5.23 -2.17 -9.28
N ASP A 18 -5.23 -0.83 -9.21
CA ASP A 18 -6.23 0.01 -9.87
C ASP A 18 -5.82 0.41 -11.30
N GLY A 19 -4.70 -0.07 -11.78
CA GLY A 19 -4.22 0.19 -13.14
C GLY A 19 -3.24 1.36 -13.27
N ARG A 20 -3.00 2.12 -12.20
CA ARG A 20 -2.05 3.23 -12.27
C ARG A 20 -0.62 2.70 -12.33
N VAL A 21 0.21 3.35 -13.13
CA VAL A 21 1.62 3.00 -13.25
C VAL A 21 2.46 3.97 -12.41
N VAL A 22 3.27 3.42 -11.51
CA VAL A 22 4.11 4.19 -10.60
C VAL A 22 5.52 3.57 -10.55
N CYS A 23 6.46 4.27 -9.92
CA CYS A 23 7.79 3.72 -9.73
C CYS A 23 7.78 2.66 -8.61
N ASN A 24 8.77 1.77 -8.62
CA ASN A 24 8.86 0.70 -7.62
C ASN A 24 9.19 1.20 -6.22
N GLU A 25 9.52 2.49 -6.05
CA GLU A 25 9.80 3.12 -4.77
C GLU A 25 8.67 4.05 -4.31
N CYS A 26 7.61 4.15 -5.11
CA CYS A 26 6.49 5.03 -4.79
C CYS A 26 5.77 4.58 -3.52
N GLU A 27 5.35 5.55 -2.70
CA GLU A 27 4.59 5.25 -1.48
C GLU A 27 3.33 4.43 -1.75
N CYS A 28 2.65 4.72 -2.87
CA CYS A 28 1.46 3.95 -3.25
C CYS A 28 1.79 2.49 -3.48
N TRP A 29 2.92 2.20 -4.13
CA TRP A 29 3.38 0.83 -4.35
C TRP A 29 3.78 0.15 -3.05
N ARG A 30 4.51 0.87 -2.20
CA ARG A 30 4.91 0.35 -0.88
C ARG A 30 3.69 0.03 -0.02
N LEU A 31 2.70 0.92 -0.04
CA LEU A 31 1.47 0.73 0.70
C LEU A 31 0.72 -0.51 0.19
N GLU A 32 0.63 -0.69 -1.12
CA GLU A 32 -0.02 -1.85 -1.72
C GLU A 32 0.71 -3.15 -1.34
N CYS A 33 2.04 -3.16 -1.42
CA CYS A 33 2.83 -4.33 -1.04
C CYS A 33 2.64 -4.66 0.45
N GLU A 34 2.66 -3.66 1.31
CA GLU A 34 2.46 -3.85 2.74
C GLU A 34 1.07 -4.39 3.04
N ALA A 35 0.05 -3.85 2.36
CA ALA A 35 -1.31 -4.33 2.53
C ALA A 35 -1.46 -5.78 2.08
N ARG A 36 -0.85 -6.16 0.96
CA ARG A 36 -0.86 -7.55 0.50
C ARG A 36 -0.23 -8.47 1.53
N HIS A 37 0.91 -8.06 2.08
CA HIS A 37 1.58 -8.83 3.13
C HIS A 37 0.67 -8.99 4.35
N ALA A 38 0.09 -7.87 4.82
CA ALA A 38 -0.78 -7.87 5.99
C ALA A 38 -2.00 -8.78 5.79
N MET A 39 -2.52 -8.86 4.56
CA MET A 39 -3.68 -9.71 4.26
C MET A 39 -3.37 -11.21 4.38
N THR A 40 -2.09 -11.59 4.37
CA THR A 40 -1.70 -12.99 4.54
C THR A 40 -1.53 -13.38 6.02
N LEU A 41 -1.54 -12.42 6.92
CA LEU A 41 -1.32 -12.67 8.34
C LEU A 41 -2.58 -13.20 9.01
N ARG A 42 -2.39 -14.05 10.03
CA ARG A 42 -3.51 -14.57 10.81
C ARG A 42 -4.18 -13.49 11.65
N ASP A 43 -3.36 -12.68 12.31
CA ASP A 43 -3.85 -11.61 13.18
C ASP A 43 -3.58 -10.25 12.56
N LYS A 44 -4.45 -9.86 11.66
CA LYS A 44 -4.35 -8.57 10.96
C LYS A 44 -4.57 -7.40 11.92
N ALA A 45 -5.44 -7.58 12.92
CA ALA A 45 -5.73 -6.54 13.91
C ALA A 45 -4.48 -6.21 14.73
N GLU A 46 -3.75 -7.23 15.18
CA GLU A 46 -2.51 -7.04 15.93
C GLU A 46 -1.46 -6.31 15.08
N TYR A 47 -1.35 -6.69 13.82
CA TYR A 47 -0.44 -6.03 12.89
C TYR A 47 -0.77 -4.55 12.76
N LEU A 48 -2.04 -4.23 12.56
CA LEU A 48 -2.51 -2.84 12.44
C LEU A 48 -2.27 -2.04 13.73
N GLU A 49 -2.46 -2.66 14.88
CA GLU A 49 -2.16 -2.02 16.17
C GLU A 49 -0.67 -1.66 16.27
N GLY A 50 0.21 -2.55 15.81
CA GLY A 50 1.64 -2.28 15.76
C GLY A 50 1.98 -1.09 14.88
N ILE A 51 1.34 -0.98 13.72
CA ILE A 51 1.51 0.15 12.81
C ILE A 51 1.06 1.46 13.48
N LYS A 52 -0.10 1.43 14.15
CA LYS A 52 -0.62 2.59 14.87
C LYS A 52 0.36 3.10 15.93
N ARG A 53 0.98 2.18 16.68
CA ARG A 53 1.97 2.52 17.70
C ARG A 53 3.25 3.08 17.11
N LYS A 54 3.74 2.49 16.01
CA LYS A 54 5.04 2.86 15.42
C LYS A 54 4.96 4.05 14.49
N ARG A 55 3.91 4.14 13.69
CA ARG A 55 3.78 5.15 12.62
C ARG A 55 2.66 6.15 12.86
N GLY A 56 1.78 5.92 13.83
CA GLY A 56 0.68 6.81 14.14
C GLY A 56 -0.62 6.42 13.43
N GLU A 57 -1.70 7.13 13.80
CA GLU A 57 -3.04 6.83 13.29
C GLU A 57 -3.18 7.05 11.78
N ALA A 58 -2.51 8.05 11.22
CA ALA A 58 -2.60 8.33 9.80
C ALA A 58 -2.14 7.12 8.98
N ALA A 59 -0.97 6.56 9.33
CA ALA A 59 -0.45 5.37 8.67
C ALA A 59 -1.36 4.16 8.88
N TYR A 60 -1.90 3.99 10.07
CA TYR A 60 -2.86 2.95 10.40
C TYR A 60 -4.08 3.01 9.49
N HIS A 61 -4.68 4.20 9.35
CA HIS A 61 -5.88 4.36 8.51
C HIS A 61 -5.59 4.12 7.03
N LEU A 62 -4.45 4.60 6.53
CA LEU A 62 -4.05 4.38 5.15
C LEU A 62 -3.93 2.88 4.85
N LEU A 63 -3.23 2.16 5.70
CA LEU A 63 -3.03 0.71 5.52
C LEU A 63 -4.34 -0.04 5.64
N ARG A 64 -5.13 0.28 6.65
CA ARG A 64 -6.44 -0.34 6.87
C ARG A 64 -7.36 -0.14 5.67
N ASN A 65 -7.42 1.10 5.16
CA ASN A 65 -8.26 1.41 4.00
C ASN A 65 -7.81 0.63 2.76
N GLU A 66 -6.49 0.51 2.54
CA GLU A 66 -5.96 -0.26 1.42
C GLU A 66 -6.33 -1.75 1.54
N MET A 67 -6.21 -2.31 2.74
CA MET A 67 -6.58 -3.70 2.99
C MET A 67 -8.07 -3.94 2.73
N LEU A 68 -8.93 -3.03 3.18
CA LEU A 68 -10.37 -3.13 2.95
C LEU A 68 -10.72 -3.03 1.48
N ALA A 69 -10.04 -2.14 0.76
CA ALA A 69 -10.23 -2.00 -0.68
C ALA A 69 -9.83 -3.27 -1.44
N MET A 70 -8.75 -3.90 -1.04
CA MET A 70 -8.33 -5.19 -1.61
C MET A 70 -9.35 -6.29 -1.38
N LYS A 71 -9.94 -6.32 -0.18
CA LYS A 71 -10.97 -7.30 0.16
C LYS A 71 -12.23 -7.10 -0.67
N LYS A 72 -12.60 -5.84 -0.91
CA LYS A 72 -13.79 -5.50 -1.71
C LYS A 72 -13.56 -5.61 -3.20
N GLY A 73 -12.32 -5.52 -3.65
CA GLY A 73 -11.96 -5.49 -5.06
C GLY A 73 -12.13 -6.81 -5.81
N LYS A 74 -12.68 -7.79 -5.17
CA LYS A 74 -13.06 -9.05 -5.79
C LYS A 74 -14.58 -9.14 -5.80
#